data_c6a4fad563bfa562701072b304c473ef
#
_entry.id   c6a4fad563bfa562701072b304c473ef
#
_cell.length_a   1.000
_cell.length_b   1.000
_cell.length_c   1.000
_cell.angle_alpha   90.00
_cell.angle_beta   90.00
_cell.angle_gamma   90.00
#
_symmetry.space_group_name_H-M   'P 1'
#
loop_
_entity.id
_entity.type
_entity.pdbx_description
1 polymer ?
#
loop_
_entity_poly.entity_id
_entity_poly.type
_entity_poly.pdbx_seq_one_letter_code
_entity_poly.pdbx_strand_id
1 'polypeptide(L)'
;LRSLLKKRGYIRRCTFQNIDFSVMHAEGLGLDAGTIYKDCIFMGCVMTKEMKSKINKTDLIFSKMDVPYNSFRNTLYTPEMLYEGYQIGTPDSYKESFDYKVYQHYLDKGKVATDIKETLARTLHDHSISNALHDLLSHYDEKKVVGVMGGHGLSRSDETYKKIALISKDLTERGYLMVSGGGPGAMEATHLGAWMAGRPATDLNEA
;
A
#
# COMPACT_ATOMS: atom_id res chain seq x y z
N LEU A 1 -1.11 8.26 18.46
CA LEU A 1 0.30 8.16 18.84
C LEU A 1 0.68 9.24 19.86
N ARG A 2 0.46 10.56 19.58
CA ARG A 2 0.78 11.68 20.46
C ARG A 2 0.21 11.55 21.89
N SER A 3 -1.01 11.03 22.02
CA SER A 3 -1.67 10.83 23.32
C SER A 3 -1.13 9.62 24.10
N LEU A 4 -0.71 8.57 23.41
CA LEU A 4 -0.09 7.39 24.00
C LEU A 4 1.32 7.69 24.54
N LEU A 5 2.08 8.51 23.81
CA LEU A 5 3.45 8.85 24.13
C LEU A 5 3.53 9.85 25.32
N LYS A 6 2.58 10.76 25.47
CA LYS A 6 2.53 11.72 26.57
C LYS A 6 2.23 11.14 27.97
N LYS A 7 1.72 9.92 28.05
CA LYS A 7 1.16 9.36 29.31
C LYS A 7 1.98 8.24 29.94
N ARG A 8 3.03 7.70 29.32
CA ARG A 8 3.71 6.51 29.86
C ARG A 8 5.22 6.60 29.66
N GLY A 9 5.97 6.68 30.74
CA GLY A 9 7.41 6.40 30.74
C GLY A 9 7.78 4.94 30.41
N TYR A 10 6.78 4.12 30.01
CA TYR A 10 6.95 2.71 29.67
C TYR A 10 6.03 2.31 28.51
N ILE A 11 6.63 1.83 27.41
CA ILE A 11 5.94 1.38 26.19
C ILE A 11 6.26 -0.10 25.98
N ARG A 12 5.23 -0.91 25.79
CA ARG A 12 5.38 -2.37 25.63
C ARG A 12 4.52 -2.90 24.48
N ARG A 13 5.08 -3.85 23.73
CA ARG A 13 4.40 -4.58 22.65
C ARG A 13 3.77 -3.66 21.61
N CYS A 14 4.51 -2.62 21.23
CA CYS A 14 4.10 -1.67 20.21
C CYS A 14 4.94 -1.85 18.94
N THR A 15 4.30 -1.72 17.79
CA THR A 15 4.96 -1.64 16.50
C THR A 15 4.97 -0.20 16.03
N PHE A 16 6.15 0.31 15.72
CA PHE A 16 6.38 1.64 15.14
C PHE A 16 6.84 1.48 13.70
N GLN A 17 6.22 2.21 12.79
CA GLN A 17 6.42 2.00 11.36
C GLN A 17 6.60 3.35 10.66
N ASN A 18 7.73 3.54 9.98
CA ASN A 18 8.08 4.76 9.24
C ASN A 18 8.00 6.06 10.07
N ILE A 19 8.34 6.01 11.35
CA ILE A 19 8.30 7.17 12.22
C ILE A 19 9.68 7.81 12.30
N ASP A 20 9.75 9.11 12.08
CA ASP A 20 10.94 9.91 12.39
C ASP A 20 10.85 10.47 13.79
N PHE A 21 11.53 9.82 14.74
CA PHE A 21 11.58 10.23 16.14
C PHE A 21 12.48 11.43 16.35
N SER A 22 13.36 11.78 15.42
CA SER A 22 14.21 12.96 15.53
C SER A 22 13.40 14.26 15.40
N VAL A 23 12.42 14.26 14.49
CA VAL A 23 11.49 15.39 14.32
C VAL A 23 10.57 15.51 15.54
N MET A 24 10.06 14.40 16.05
CA MET A 24 9.19 14.39 17.23
C MET A 24 9.91 14.92 18.48
N HIS A 25 11.20 14.65 18.63
CA HIS A 25 12.01 15.19 19.70
C HIS A 25 12.18 16.71 19.58
N ALA A 26 12.43 17.21 18.36
CA ALA A 26 12.57 18.64 18.09
C ALA A 26 11.27 19.42 18.35
N GLU A 27 10.11 18.81 18.19
CA GLU A 27 8.80 19.41 18.46
C GLU A 27 8.37 19.34 19.95
N GLY A 28 9.25 18.90 20.85
CA GLY A 28 8.95 18.77 22.27
C GLY A 28 7.91 17.67 22.58
N LEU A 29 7.62 16.81 21.60
CA LEU A 29 6.76 15.63 21.76
C LEU A 29 7.57 14.49 22.41
N GLY A 30 8.48 14.87 23.31
CA GLY A 30 9.50 14.02 23.87
C GLY A 30 8.99 12.63 24.20
N LEU A 31 9.53 11.69 23.48
CA LEU A 31 9.79 10.38 24.05
C LEU A 31 10.92 10.62 25.03
N ASP A 32 10.51 11.16 26.18
CA ASP A 32 11.40 11.68 27.19
C ASP A 32 12.56 10.75 27.48
N ALA A 33 13.65 11.36 27.97
CA ALA A 33 14.82 10.66 28.45
C ALA A 33 14.51 9.50 29.41
N GLY A 34 13.28 9.38 29.89
CA GLY A 34 12.76 8.33 30.77
C GLY A 34 11.92 7.23 30.10
N THR A 35 11.61 7.30 28.80
CA THR A 35 10.78 6.26 28.17
C THR A 35 11.56 4.94 27.99
N ILE A 36 11.01 3.85 28.54
CA ILE A 36 11.54 2.49 28.40
C ILE A 36 10.70 1.75 27.37
N TYR A 37 11.36 1.12 26.40
CA TYR A 37 10.72 0.24 25.40
C TYR A 37 10.93 -1.21 25.83
N LYS A 38 9.92 -2.07 25.63
CA LYS A 38 10.03 -3.50 25.87
C LYS A 38 9.13 -4.30 24.92
N ASP A 39 9.70 -5.30 24.30
CA ASP A 39 9.01 -6.15 23.32
C ASP A 39 8.39 -5.31 22.16
N CYS A 40 9.06 -4.24 21.76
CA CYS A 40 8.63 -3.35 20.70
C CYS A 40 9.31 -3.68 19.37
N ILE A 41 8.68 -3.29 18.26
CA ILE A 41 9.22 -3.47 16.91
C ILE A 41 9.31 -2.10 16.25
N PHE A 42 10.48 -1.78 15.70
CA PHE A 42 10.74 -0.54 14.97
C PHE A 42 11.06 -0.87 13.52
N MET A 43 10.21 -0.48 12.59
CA MET A 43 10.34 -0.77 11.17
C MET A 43 10.50 0.51 10.36
N GLY A 44 11.66 0.70 9.72
CA GLY A 44 11.95 1.88 8.91
C GLY A 44 11.97 3.20 9.68
N CYS A 45 12.11 3.14 11.01
CA CYS A 45 12.10 4.32 11.86
C CYS A 45 13.46 5.02 11.89
N VAL A 46 13.44 6.36 11.91
CA VAL A 46 14.60 7.19 12.22
C VAL A 46 14.64 7.42 13.73
N MET A 47 15.74 7.05 14.37
CA MET A 47 15.89 7.12 15.83
C MET A 47 17.08 7.99 16.23
N THR A 48 16.91 8.74 17.31
CA THR A 48 18.02 9.49 17.93
C THR A 48 19.02 8.53 18.59
N LYS A 49 20.23 9.02 18.89
CA LYS A 49 21.24 8.24 19.63
C LYS A 49 20.75 7.87 21.03
N GLU A 50 20.07 8.80 21.69
CA GLU A 50 19.48 8.62 23.02
C GLU A 50 18.42 7.51 23.00
N MET A 51 17.56 7.51 21.99
CA MET A 51 16.54 6.48 21.84
C MET A 51 17.17 5.10 21.61
N LYS A 52 18.16 5.02 20.72
CA LYS A 52 18.88 3.76 20.46
C LYS A 52 19.53 3.17 21.71
N SER A 53 20.04 4.01 22.60
CA SER A 53 20.66 3.55 23.86
C SER A 53 19.68 2.93 24.85
N LYS A 54 18.37 3.16 24.68
CA LYS A 54 17.30 2.67 25.56
C LYS A 54 16.57 1.44 25.03
N ILE A 55 16.91 1.02 23.82
CA ILE A 55 16.31 -0.17 23.20
C ILE A 55 16.79 -1.40 23.96
N ASN A 56 15.83 -2.24 24.34
CA ASN A 56 16.06 -3.46 25.10
C ASN A 56 16.43 -4.61 24.16
N LYS A 57 17.03 -5.67 24.70
CA LYS A 57 17.36 -6.92 23.94
C LYS A 57 16.12 -7.62 23.36
N THR A 58 14.94 -7.34 23.90
CA THR A 58 13.67 -7.90 23.41
C THR A 58 13.01 -7.06 22.31
N ASP A 59 13.57 -5.88 22.00
CA ASP A 59 13.06 -5.01 20.94
C ASP A 59 13.71 -5.40 19.60
N LEU A 60 12.95 -5.30 18.51
CA LEU A 60 13.43 -5.59 17.16
C LEU A 60 13.53 -4.28 16.37
N ILE A 61 14.65 -4.11 15.67
CA ILE A 61 14.86 -2.97 14.79
C ILE A 61 15.09 -3.47 13.37
N PHE A 62 14.22 -3.05 12.46
CA PHE A 62 14.38 -3.21 11.02
C PHE A 62 14.70 -1.85 10.41
N SER A 63 15.94 -1.66 10.02
CA SER A 63 16.37 -0.44 9.33
C SER A 63 15.77 -0.35 7.93
N LYS A 64 15.72 0.88 7.36
CA LYS A 64 15.35 1.06 5.96
C LYS A 64 16.20 0.16 5.07
N MET A 65 15.55 -0.53 4.14
CA MET A 65 16.18 -1.46 3.22
C MET A 65 16.49 -0.75 1.89
N ASP A 66 17.57 -1.21 1.23
CA ASP A 66 17.99 -0.68 -0.07
C ASP A 66 17.22 -1.38 -1.19
N VAL A 67 15.96 -0.97 -1.33
CA VAL A 67 15.04 -1.41 -2.38
C VAL A 67 14.25 -0.20 -2.90
N PRO A 68 13.75 -0.23 -4.13
CA PRO A 68 13.07 0.92 -4.74
C PRO A 68 11.68 1.21 -4.14
N TYR A 69 11.23 0.42 -3.19
CA TYR A 69 9.94 0.57 -2.53
C TYR A 69 10.11 0.64 -1.00
N ASN A 70 9.07 1.11 -0.31
CA ASN A 70 9.07 1.12 1.16
C ASN A 70 8.59 -0.24 1.70
N SER A 71 9.52 -1.07 2.20
CA SER A 71 9.23 -2.38 2.78
C SER A 71 8.32 -2.33 4.02
N PHE A 72 8.13 -1.16 4.60
CA PHE A 72 7.32 -0.96 5.81
C PHE A 72 6.13 -0.04 5.55
N ARG A 73 5.61 -0.08 4.32
CA ARG A 73 4.49 0.76 3.92
C ARG A 73 3.21 0.35 4.65
N ASN A 74 2.58 1.29 5.35
CA ASN A 74 1.37 1.05 6.14
C ASN A 74 0.07 1.56 5.48
N THR A 75 0.13 1.90 4.20
CA THR A 75 -1.02 2.34 3.40
C THR A 75 -0.99 1.68 2.04
N LEU A 76 -2.14 1.45 1.44
CA LEU A 76 -2.22 0.96 0.07
C LEU A 76 -1.64 1.98 -0.92
N TYR A 77 -1.21 1.51 -2.08
CA TYR A 77 -0.80 2.38 -3.18
C TYR A 77 -2.03 2.99 -3.85
N THR A 78 -1.90 4.24 -4.29
CA THR A 78 -2.88 4.89 -5.17
C THR A 78 -2.35 4.88 -6.61
N PRO A 79 -3.23 5.04 -7.63
CA PRO A 79 -2.79 5.15 -9.01
C PRO A 79 -1.77 6.27 -9.23
N GLU A 80 -1.96 7.43 -8.58
CA GLU A 80 -1.05 8.57 -8.67
C GLU A 80 0.35 8.24 -8.16
N MET A 81 0.44 7.43 -7.11
CA MET A 81 1.73 6.98 -6.57
C MET A 81 2.42 5.96 -7.49
N LEU A 82 1.64 5.03 -8.04
CA LEU A 82 2.18 3.99 -8.92
C LEU A 82 2.68 4.59 -10.24
N TYR A 83 1.93 5.54 -10.80
CA TYR A 83 2.19 6.15 -12.11
C TYR A 83 2.78 7.56 -12.01
N GLU A 84 3.41 7.92 -10.89
CA GLU A 84 4.12 9.19 -10.74
C GLU A 84 5.18 9.33 -11.85
N GLY A 85 5.10 10.44 -12.60
CA GLY A 85 5.97 10.71 -13.77
C GLY A 85 5.42 10.21 -15.10
N TYR A 86 4.37 9.40 -15.12
CA TYR A 86 3.71 8.99 -16.36
C TYR A 86 2.89 10.13 -16.97
N GLN A 87 3.02 10.31 -18.29
CA GLN A 87 2.27 11.30 -19.07
C GLN A 87 1.41 10.60 -20.11
N ILE A 88 0.10 10.84 -20.06
CA ILE A 88 -0.86 10.29 -21.02
C ILE A 88 -0.46 10.74 -22.44
N GLY A 89 -0.46 9.81 -23.38
CA GLY A 89 -0.04 10.08 -24.77
C GLY A 89 1.47 10.00 -25.03
N THR A 90 2.28 9.80 -23.98
CA THR A 90 3.73 9.62 -24.07
C THR A 90 4.12 8.27 -23.46
N PRO A 91 4.03 7.14 -24.21
CA PRO A 91 4.24 5.78 -23.65
C PRO A 91 5.59 5.61 -22.96
N ASP A 92 6.65 6.21 -23.50
CA ASP A 92 7.99 6.11 -22.92
C ASP A 92 8.12 6.73 -21.53
N SER A 93 7.21 7.65 -21.15
CA SER A 93 7.19 8.24 -19.81
C SER A 93 6.82 7.22 -18.72
N TYR A 94 6.24 6.08 -19.07
CA TYR A 94 6.01 4.98 -18.12
C TYR A 94 7.28 4.48 -17.45
N LYS A 95 8.42 4.56 -18.13
CA LYS A 95 9.74 4.18 -17.60
C LYS A 95 10.16 5.02 -16.38
N GLU A 96 9.59 6.20 -16.23
CA GLU A 96 9.84 7.09 -15.08
C GLU A 96 8.93 6.74 -13.87
N SER A 97 7.89 5.94 -14.08
CA SER A 97 6.94 5.60 -13.04
C SER A 97 7.55 4.76 -11.92
N PHE A 98 6.98 4.88 -10.74
CA PHE A 98 7.34 4.05 -9.59
C PHE A 98 7.11 2.57 -9.89
N ASP A 99 5.95 2.23 -10.48
CA ASP A 99 5.58 0.86 -10.85
C ASP A 99 6.63 0.21 -11.76
N TYR A 100 7.05 0.92 -12.82
CA TYR A 100 8.09 0.43 -13.72
C TYR A 100 9.42 0.16 -13.00
N LYS A 101 9.87 1.09 -12.15
CA LYS A 101 11.14 0.96 -11.40
C LYS A 101 11.12 -0.25 -10.46
N VAL A 102 10.00 -0.49 -9.78
CA VAL A 102 9.81 -1.67 -8.92
C VAL A 102 9.78 -2.95 -9.75
N TYR A 103 9.10 -2.94 -10.90
CA TYR A 103 9.05 -4.09 -11.79
C TYR A 103 10.44 -4.43 -12.38
N GLN A 104 11.23 -3.43 -12.76
CA GLN A 104 12.62 -3.66 -13.21
C GLN A 104 13.48 -4.27 -12.10
N HIS A 105 13.38 -3.74 -10.89
CA HIS A 105 14.06 -4.34 -9.73
C HIS A 105 13.66 -5.80 -9.51
N TYR A 106 12.37 -6.13 -9.65
CA TYR A 106 11.89 -7.50 -9.56
C TYR A 106 12.51 -8.40 -10.65
N LEU A 107 12.62 -7.92 -11.89
CA LEU A 107 13.25 -8.66 -13.00
C LEU A 107 14.74 -8.89 -12.72
N ASP A 108 15.45 -7.87 -12.24
CA ASP A 108 16.89 -7.93 -11.95
C ASP A 108 17.21 -8.88 -10.79
N LYS A 109 16.39 -8.89 -9.75
CA LYS A 109 16.56 -9.77 -8.57
C LYS A 109 15.98 -11.15 -8.75
N GLY A 110 15.16 -11.37 -9.78
CA GLY A 110 14.49 -12.62 -10.09
C GLY A 110 13.23 -12.88 -9.26
N LYS A 111 12.40 -13.80 -9.78
CA LYS A 111 11.13 -14.19 -9.14
C LYS A 111 11.35 -14.75 -7.72
N VAL A 112 12.37 -15.55 -7.55
CA VAL A 112 12.78 -16.10 -6.25
C VAL A 112 14.00 -15.33 -5.78
N ALA A 113 13.87 -14.58 -4.69
CA ALA A 113 14.97 -13.84 -4.11
C ALA A 113 15.99 -14.81 -3.51
N THR A 114 17.27 -14.65 -3.89
CA THR A 114 18.39 -15.44 -3.36
C THR A 114 19.12 -14.72 -2.22
N ASP A 115 18.97 -13.40 -2.13
CA ASP A 115 19.52 -12.57 -1.05
C ASP A 115 18.52 -12.47 0.11
N ILE A 116 19.01 -12.70 1.33
CA ILE A 116 18.18 -12.64 2.55
C ILE A 116 17.59 -11.23 2.78
N LYS A 117 18.31 -10.17 2.44
CA LYS A 117 17.79 -8.79 2.59
C LYS A 117 16.63 -8.53 1.63
N GLU A 118 16.76 -8.98 0.38
CA GLU A 118 15.70 -8.90 -0.61
C GLU A 118 14.47 -9.74 -0.18
N THR A 119 14.69 -10.95 0.33
CA THR A 119 13.61 -11.80 0.86
C THR A 119 12.88 -11.11 2.01
N LEU A 120 13.62 -10.54 2.97
CA LEU A 120 13.02 -9.80 4.08
C LEU A 120 12.27 -8.56 3.61
N ALA A 121 12.84 -7.81 2.66
CA ALA A 121 12.21 -6.61 2.12
C ALA A 121 10.84 -6.93 1.48
N ARG A 122 10.78 -7.97 0.65
CA ARG A 122 9.53 -8.44 0.01
C ARG A 122 8.52 -8.93 1.05
N THR A 123 8.96 -9.80 1.96
CA THR A 123 8.07 -10.38 2.98
C THR A 123 7.47 -9.32 3.90
N LEU A 124 8.27 -8.35 4.34
CA LEU A 124 7.79 -7.28 5.21
C LEU A 124 6.89 -6.30 4.47
N HIS A 125 7.18 -6.04 3.18
CA HIS A 125 6.30 -5.26 2.32
C HIS A 125 4.93 -5.94 2.15
N ASP A 126 4.92 -7.21 1.79
CA ASP A 126 3.69 -7.97 1.58
C ASP A 126 2.85 -8.05 2.85
N HIS A 127 3.49 -8.28 4.00
CA HIS A 127 2.83 -8.24 5.30
C HIS A 127 2.21 -6.86 5.58
N SER A 128 2.96 -5.79 5.32
CA SER A 128 2.50 -4.42 5.56
C SER A 128 1.32 -4.04 4.66
N ILE A 129 1.37 -4.39 3.37
CA ILE A 129 0.27 -4.17 2.42
C ILE A 129 -0.95 -5.02 2.77
N SER A 130 -0.75 -6.28 3.19
CA SER A 130 -1.85 -7.14 3.64
C SER A 130 -2.57 -6.56 4.85
N ASN A 131 -1.85 -5.99 5.81
CA ASN A 131 -2.45 -5.29 6.94
C ASN A 131 -3.24 -4.05 6.50
N ALA A 132 -2.67 -3.23 5.60
CA ALA A 132 -3.36 -2.06 5.07
C ALA A 132 -4.62 -2.44 4.27
N LEU A 133 -4.60 -3.55 3.54
CA LEU A 133 -5.77 -4.10 2.86
C LEU A 133 -6.83 -4.58 3.87
N HIS A 134 -6.42 -5.29 4.91
CA HIS A 134 -7.32 -5.72 5.98
C HIS A 134 -7.99 -4.52 6.66
N ASP A 135 -7.22 -3.47 6.96
CA ASP A 135 -7.75 -2.23 7.52
C ASP A 135 -8.80 -1.59 6.60
N LEU A 136 -8.53 -1.52 5.28
CA LEU A 136 -9.51 -1.04 4.31
C LEU A 136 -10.78 -1.89 4.32
N LEU A 137 -10.64 -3.21 4.21
CA LEU A 137 -11.77 -4.13 4.13
C LEU A 137 -12.61 -4.14 5.41
N SER A 138 -12.02 -3.85 6.57
CA SER A 138 -12.75 -3.76 7.85
C SER A 138 -13.83 -2.66 7.89
N HIS A 139 -13.78 -1.71 6.96
CA HIS A 139 -14.79 -0.64 6.80
C HIS A 139 -15.97 -1.04 5.92
N TYR A 140 -15.92 -2.22 5.30
CA TYR A 140 -16.96 -2.73 4.41
C TYR A 140 -17.65 -3.96 5.01
N ASP A 141 -18.94 -4.12 4.73
CA ASP A 141 -19.62 -5.39 4.96
C ASP A 141 -19.06 -6.42 3.95
N GLU A 142 -18.61 -7.57 4.45
CA GLU A 142 -18.06 -8.65 3.61
C GLU A 142 -19.02 -9.07 2.48
N LYS A 143 -20.35 -9.00 2.73
CA LYS A 143 -21.38 -9.29 1.74
C LYS A 143 -21.47 -8.24 0.62
N LYS A 144 -20.81 -7.10 0.80
CA LYS A 144 -20.72 -6.03 -0.17
C LYS A 144 -19.35 -5.91 -0.84
N VAL A 145 -18.50 -6.90 -0.72
CA VAL A 145 -17.23 -6.98 -1.44
C VAL A 145 -17.38 -7.95 -2.61
N VAL A 146 -17.16 -7.47 -3.83
CA VAL A 146 -17.30 -8.26 -5.07
C VAL A 146 -15.96 -8.34 -5.79
N GLY A 147 -15.42 -9.56 -5.88
CA GLY A 147 -14.18 -9.86 -6.60
C GLY A 147 -14.44 -10.28 -8.05
N VAL A 148 -13.77 -9.66 -9.01
CA VAL A 148 -13.78 -10.06 -10.43
C VAL A 148 -12.37 -10.48 -10.84
N MET A 149 -12.23 -11.73 -11.27
CA MET A 149 -10.95 -12.33 -11.61
C MET A 149 -11.01 -12.99 -13.01
N GLY A 150 -9.90 -12.91 -13.73
CA GLY A 150 -9.80 -13.52 -15.07
C GLY A 150 -10.30 -12.61 -16.19
N GLY A 151 -10.63 -13.22 -17.35
CA GLY A 151 -11.13 -12.50 -18.52
C GLY A 151 -10.12 -11.57 -19.21
N HIS A 152 -8.80 -11.81 -19.04
CA HIS A 152 -7.71 -10.96 -19.55
C HIS A 152 -7.64 -10.87 -21.08
N GLY A 153 -8.24 -11.81 -21.81
CA GLY A 153 -8.34 -11.78 -23.27
C GLY A 153 -9.53 -10.99 -23.83
N LEU A 154 -10.37 -10.40 -22.95
CA LEU A 154 -11.56 -9.67 -23.38
C LEU A 154 -11.16 -8.29 -23.93
N SER A 155 -11.58 -7.99 -25.16
CA SER A 155 -11.33 -6.69 -25.79
C SER A 155 -12.25 -5.60 -25.23
N ARG A 156 -11.76 -4.36 -25.17
CA ARG A 156 -12.56 -3.18 -24.79
C ARG A 156 -13.74 -2.95 -25.73
N SER A 157 -13.66 -3.39 -27.01
CA SER A 157 -14.74 -3.32 -28.00
C SER A 157 -15.79 -4.41 -27.85
N ASP A 158 -15.59 -5.38 -26.97
CA ASP A 158 -16.51 -6.50 -26.76
C ASP A 158 -17.74 -6.04 -25.97
N GLU A 159 -18.92 -6.48 -26.39
CA GLU A 159 -20.17 -6.24 -25.66
C GLU A 159 -20.13 -6.75 -24.21
N THR A 160 -19.38 -7.83 -23.96
CA THR A 160 -19.19 -8.38 -22.62
C THR A 160 -18.38 -7.43 -21.73
N TYR A 161 -17.36 -6.75 -22.29
CA TYR A 161 -16.60 -5.73 -21.56
C TYR A 161 -17.53 -4.60 -21.07
N LYS A 162 -18.37 -4.06 -21.99
CA LYS A 162 -19.34 -3.01 -21.64
C LYS A 162 -20.35 -3.46 -20.59
N LYS A 163 -20.85 -4.70 -20.69
CA LYS A 163 -21.77 -5.25 -19.69
C LYS A 163 -21.13 -5.36 -18.31
N ILE A 164 -19.87 -5.81 -18.23
CA ILE A 164 -19.14 -5.89 -16.96
C ILE A 164 -18.96 -4.49 -16.37
N ALA A 165 -18.57 -3.50 -17.17
CA ALA A 165 -18.43 -2.12 -16.71
C ALA A 165 -19.75 -1.55 -16.19
N LEU A 166 -20.87 -1.77 -16.89
CA LEU A 166 -22.19 -1.34 -16.43
C LEU A 166 -22.63 -2.01 -15.12
N ILE A 167 -22.42 -3.33 -15.00
CA ILE A 167 -22.71 -4.07 -13.75
C ILE A 167 -21.87 -3.55 -12.60
N SER A 168 -20.59 -3.32 -12.84
CA SER A 168 -19.68 -2.81 -11.79
C SER A 168 -20.06 -1.40 -11.36
N LYS A 169 -20.47 -0.55 -12.30
CA LYS A 169 -21.01 0.79 -12.03
C LYS A 169 -22.24 0.71 -11.12
N ASP A 170 -23.25 -0.10 -11.50
CA ASP A 170 -24.49 -0.26 -10.74
C ASP A 170 -24.21 -0.83 -9.33
N LEU A 171 -23.34 -1.82 -9.20
CA LEU A 171 -22.96 -2.37 -7.89
C LEU A 171 -22.25 -1.31 -7.02
N THR A 172 -21.35 -0.52 -7.59
CA THR A 172 -20.66 0.55 -6.86
C THR A 172 -21.64 1.61 -6.37
N GLU A 173 -22.62 2.00 -7.21
CA GLU A 173 -23.69 2.94 -6.84
C GLU A 173 -24.59 2.41 -5.70
N ARG A 174 -24.70 1.09 -5.57
CA ARG A 174 -25.39 0.42 -4.44
C ARG A 174 -24.49 0.21 -3.21
N GLY A 175 -23.27 0.75 -3.23
CA GLY A 175 -22.33 0.70 -2.11
C GLY A 175 -21.54 -0.61 -2.00
N TYR A 176 -21.38 -1.35 -3.10
CA TYR A 176 -20.46 -2.50 -3.17
C TYR A 176 -19.04 -2.02 -3.47
N LEU A 177 -18.07 -2.66 -2.84
CA LEU A 177 -16.65 -2.50 -3.15
C LEU A 177 -16.28 -3.50 -4.26
N MET A 178 -15.82 -2.97 -5.39
CA MET A 178 -15.32 -3.79 -6.49
C MET A 178 -13.82 -4.04 -6.33
N VAL A 179 -13.41 -5.30 -6.39
CA VAL A 179 -12.02 -5.74 -6.24
C VAL A 179 -11.64 -6.61 -7.43
N SER A 180 -10.44 -6.45 -7.97
CA SER A 180 -9.91 -7.35 -9.01
C SER A 180 -8.40 -7.56 -8.88
N GLY A 181 -7.85 -8.43 -9.73
CA GLY A 181 -6.41 -8.64 -9.83
C GLY A 181 -5.66 -7.55 -10.63
N GLY A 182 -6.35 -6.48 -11.09
CA GLY A 182 -5.73 -5.35 -11.78
C GLY A 182 -5.27 -5.64 -13.23
N GLY A 183 -5.62 -6.81 -13.79
CA GLY A 183 -5.27 -7.17 -15.17
C GLY A 183 -6.22 -6.54 -16.20
N PRO A 184 -5.93 -6.72 -17.51
CA PRO A 184 -6.77 -6.23 -18.61
C PRO A 184 -8.09 -7.00 -18.72
N GLY A 185 -8.97 -6.54 -19.60
CA GLY A 185 -10.23 -7.19 -19.95
C GLY A 185 -11.29 -7.05 -18.87
N ALA A 186 -11.85 -8.14 -18.38
CA ALA A 186 -12.95 -8.10 -17.40
C ALA A 186 -12.56 -7.40 -16.08
N MET A 187 -11.31 -7.55 -15.65
CA MET A 187 -10.80 -6.89 -14.46
C MET A 187 -10.69 -5.36 -14.65
N GLU A 188 -10.20 -4.94 -15.82
CA GLU A 188 -10.16 -3.54 -16.22
C GLU A 188 -11.57 -2.93 -16.33
N ALA A 189 -12.48 -3.64 -17.03
CA ALA A 189 -13.89 -3.22 -17.14
C ALA A 189 -14.55 -3.01 -15.77
N THR A 190 -14.22 -3.86 -14.80
CA THR A 190 -14.70 -3.74 -13.43
C THR A 190 -14.28 -2.41 -12.80
N HIS A 191 -13.01 -2.05 -12.91
CA HIS A 191 -12.52 -0.79 -12.35
C HIS A 191 -13.02 0.43 -13.12
N LEU A 192 -13.12 0.34 -14.45
CA LEU A 192 -13.72 1.40 -15.25
C LEU A 192 -15.16 1.67 -14.80
N GLY A 193 -15.98 0.63 -14.66
CA GLY A 193 -17.35 0.76 -14.20
C GLY A 193 -17.45 1.37 -12.80
N ALA A 194 -16.63 0.88 -11.86
CA ALA A 194 -16.59 1.42 -10.51
C ALA A 194 -16.19 2.90 -10.47
N TRP A 195 -15.21 3.29 -11.28
CA TRP A 195 -14.75 4.69 -11.40
C TRP A 195 -15.81 5.61 -12.01
N MET A 196 -16.66 5.07 -12.89
CA MET A 196 -17.77 5.78 -13.54
C MET A 196 -19.04 5.86 -12.67
N ALA A 197 -19.02 5.33 -11.44
CA ALA A 197 -20.16 5.44 -10.54
C ALA A 197 -20.52 6.90 -10.27
N GLY A 198 -21.82 7.20 -10.28
CA GLY A 198 -22.35 8.55 -10.14
C GLY A 198 -22.31 9.40 -11.42
N ARG A 199 -21.75 8.90 -12.54
CA ARG A 199 -21.75 9.57 -13.84
C ARG A 199 -22.85 8.99 -14.75
N PRO A 200 -23.35 9.75 -15.77
CA PRO A 200 -24.28 9.20 -16.74
C PRO A 200 -23.73 7.95 -17.44
N ALA A 201 -24.58 6.99 -17.74
CA ALA A 201 -24.16 5.76 -18.44
C ALA A 201 -23.65 6.04 -19.88
N THR A 202 -24.05 7.15 -20.48
CA THR A 202 -23.56 7.62 -21.80
C THR A 202 -22.05 7.85 -21.79
N ASP A 203 -21.50 8.36 -20.68
CA ASP A 203 -20.07 8.68 -20.54
C ASP A 203 -19.19 7.41 -20.60
N LEU A 204 -19.76 6.24 -20.28
CA LEU A 204 -19.06 4.96 -20.38
C LEU A 204 -18.81 4.56 -21.87
N ASN A 205 -19.58 5.08 -22.80
CA ASN A 205 -19.37 4.80 -24.23
C ASN A 205 -18.26 5.67 -24.85
N GLU A 206 -17.86 6.72 -24.16
CA GLU A 206 -16.81 7.65 -24.59
C GLU A 206 -15.47 7.37 -23.91
N ALA A 207 -15.46 6.55 -22.85
CA ALA A 207 -14.28 6.16 -22.07
C ALA A 207 -13.66 4.87 -22.62
#